data_6be23673733f261e5ff0348ce636ad80
#
_entry.id   6be23673733f261e5ff0348ce636ad80
#
_cell.length_a   1.000
_cell.length_b   1.000
_cell.length_c   1.000
_cell.angle_alpha   90.00
_cell.angle_beta   90.00
_cell.angle_gamma   90.00
#
_symmetry.space_group_name_H-M   'P 1'
#
loop_
_entity.id
_entity.type
_entity.pdbx_description
1 polymer ?
#
loop_
_entity_poly.entity_id
_entity_poly.type
_entity_poly.pdbx_seq_one_letter_code
_entity_poly.pdbx_strand_id
1 'polypeptide(L)'
;MARIAGVDLPRDKRVEIGLTYIYGIGRKSSNVILEKAGINPDTRVRDLTEDEVGTIRKILEEDYMVEGDLRREVSLNIKRLMEIGCYRGIRHRRGLPVRGQGTKTNARTRKGPKKTVGRKKKK
;
A
#
# COMPACT_ATOMS: atom_id res chain seq x y z
N MET A 1 10.42 12.99 15.22
CA MET A 1 9.58 12.49 14.12
C MET A 1 9.39 11.00 14.29
N ALA A 2 8.15 10.55 14.22
CA ALA A 2 7.87 9.13 14.41
C ALA A 2 8.15 8.35 13.15
N ARG A 3 8.91 7.27 13.28
CA ARG A 3 9.21 6.39 12.18
C ARG A 3 8.79 4.99 12.55
N ILE A 4 7.87 4.42 11.79
CA ILE A 4 7.31 3.10 12.07
C ILE A 4 7.36 2.27 10.79
N ALA A 5 7.82 1.03 10.90
CA ALA A 5 7.96 0.12 9.76
C ALA A 5 8.80 0.73 8.62
N GLY A 6 9.76 1.57 8.96
CA GLY A 6 10.61 2.23 7.98
C GLY A 6 9.97 3.44 7.30
N VAL A 7 8.79 3.85 7.74
CA VAL A 7 8.08 4.98 7.15
C VAL A 7 8.05 6.16 8.12
N ASP A 8 8.41 7.33 7.63
CA ASP A 8 8.32 8.54 8.43
C ASP A 8 6.89 9.04 8.37
N LEU A 9 6.24 9.10 9.53
CA LEU A 9 4.85 9.53 9.58
C LEU A 9 4.75 11.05 9.55
N PRO A 10 3.72 11.62 8.91
CA PRO A 10 3.56 13.06 8.87
C PRO A 10 3.25 13.60 10.27
N ARG A 11 3.99 14.61 10.70
CA ARG A 11 3.91 15.13 12.07
C ARG A 11 2.59 15.85 12.36
N ASP A 12 2.06 16.52 11.38
CA ASP A 12 0.88 17.37 11.59
C ASP A 12 -0.45 16.63 11.48
N LYS A 13 -0.43 15.36 11.07
CA LYS A 13 -1.65 14.59 10.93
C LYS A 13 -1.99 13.88 12.23
N ARG A 14 -3.28 13.57 12.41
CA ARG A 14 -3.69 12.74 13.53
C ARG A 14 -3.07 11.36 13.35
N VAL A 15 -2.80 10.68 14.45
CA VAL A 15 -2.16 9.37 14.37
C VAL A 15 -3.00 8.37 13.56
N GLU A 16 -4.33 8.48 13.63
CA GLU A 16 -5.22 7.64 12.83
C GLU A 16 -4.90 7.75 11.35
N ILE A 17 -4.71 8.97 10.87
CA ILE A 17 -4.41 9.21 9.46
C ILE A 17 -2.95 8.94 9.15
N GLY A 18 -2.06 9.27 10.09
CA GLY A 18 -0.63 9.04 9.91
C GLY A 18 -0.28 7.58 9.67
N LEU A 19 -0.92 6.67 10.40
CA LEU A 19 -0.67 5.24 10.23
C LEU A 19 -1.07 4.74 8.85
N THR A 20 -2.00 5.38 8.18
CA THR A 20 -2.41 4.97 6.84
C THR A 20 -1.34 5.21 5.78
N TYR A 21 -0.28 5.93 6.12
CA TYR A 21 0.85 6.13 5.21
C TYR A 21 1.72 4.89 5.11
N ILE A 22 1.51 3.93 6.02
CA ILE A 22 2.23 2.65 5.97
C ILE A 22 1.52 1.74 4.98
N TYR A 23 2.27 1.18 4.02
CA TYR A 23 1.69 0.27 3.04
C TYR A 23 1.10 -0.95 3.75
N GLY A 24 -0.15 -1.22 3.52
CA GLY A 24 -0.88 -2.31 4.17
C GLY A 24 -1.77 -1.89 5.32
N ILE A 25 -1.70 -0.63 5.75
CA ILE A 25 -2.54 -0.12 6.84
C ILE A 25 -3.54 0.87 6.26
N GLY A 26 -4.81 0.53 6.35
CA GLY A 26 -5.88 1.44 6.00
C GLY A 26 -6.45 2.08 7.25
N ARG A 27 -7.47 2.88 7.08
CA ARG A 27 -8.06 3.62 8.18
C ARG A 27 -8.65 2.72 9.25
N LYS A 28 -9.30 1.63 8.84
CA LYS A 28 -9.90 0.69 9.78
C LYS A 28 -8.83 -0.04 10.57
N SER A 29 -7.78 -0.51 9.91
CA SER A 29 -6.67 -1.18 10.59
C SER A 29 -5.98 -0.22 11.55
N SER A 30 -5.83 1.03 11.15
CA SER A 30 -5.27 2.06 12.00
C SER A 30 -6.07 2.20 13.29
N ASN A 31 -7.40 2.26 13.20
CA ASN A 31 -8.26 2.38 14.38
C ASN A 31 -8.15 1.17 15.30
N VAL A 32 -8.09 -0.04 14.74
CA VAL A 32 -7.94 -1.27 15.52
C VAL A 32 -6.61 -1.26 16.28
N ILE A 33 -5.55 -0.86 15.60
CA ILE A 33 -4.21 -0.78 16.21
C ILE A 33 -4.21 0.21 17.37
N LEU A 34 -4.79 1.38 17.18
CA LEU A 34 -4.83 2.41 18.21
C LEU A 34 -5.67 1.99 19.40
N GLU A 35 -6.76 1.27 19.15
CA GLU A 35 -7.58 0.75 20.21
C GLU A 35 -6.81 -0.26 21.06
N LYS A 36 -6.09 -1.18 20.43
CA LYS A 36 -5.26 -2.15 21.12
C LYS A 36 -4.15 -1.48 21.92
N ALA A 37 -3.59 -0.41 21.39
CA ALA A 37 -2.51 0.32 22.04
C ALA A 37 -3.00 1.27 23.13
N GLY A 38 -4.31 1.52 23.19
CA GLY A 38 -4.87 2.46 24.15
C GLY A 38 -4.54 3.91 23.84
N ILE A 39 -4.36 4.25 22.59
CA ILE A 39 -4.00 5.59 22.16
C ILE A 39 -5.20 6.28 21.55
N ASN A 40 -5.40 7.56 21.89
CA ASN A 40 -6.47 8.36 21.33
C ASN A 40 -6.18 8.59 19.83
N PRO A 41 -7.09 8.20 18.93
CA PRO A 41 -6.86 8.39 17.50
C PRO A 41 -6.73 9.84 17.05
N ASP A 42 -7.20 10.78 17.86
CA ASP A 42 -7.08 12.20 17.52
C ASP A 42 -5.75 12.83 17.91
N THR A 43 -4.87 12.08 18.58
CA THR A 43 -3.55 12.57 18.94
C THR A 43 -2.73 12.83 17.69
N ARG A 44 -2.07 13.97 17.62
CA ARG A 44 -1.19 14.26 16.48
C ARG A 44 0.06 13.39 16.56
N VAL A 45 0.60 13.03 15.42
CA VAL A 45 1.79 12.19 15.36
C VAL A 45 2.95 12.81 16.16
N ARG A 46 3.11 14.13 16.08
CA ARG A 46 4.18 14.84 16.80
C ARG A 46 4.03 14.77 18.32
N ASP A 47 2.83 14.49 18.81
CA ASP A 47 2.56 14.44 20.25
C ASP A 47 2.66 13.03 20.83
N LEU A 48 2.99 12.05 20.01
CA LEU A 48 3.15 10.68 20.48
C LEU A 48 4.43 10.53 21.31
N THR A 49 4.32 9.80 22.40
CA THR A 49 5.50 9.49 23.22
C THR A 49 6.24 8.30 22.62
N GLU A 50 7.49 8.11 23.01
CA GLU A 50 8.27 6.98 22.52
C GLU A 50 7.65 5.65 22.93
N ASP A 51 7.06 5.59 24.12
CA ASP A 51 6.41 4.39 24.60
C ASP A 51 5.20 4.05 23.72
N GLU A 52 4.42 5.06 23.33
CA GLU A 52 3.28 4.86 22.45
C GLU A 52 3.73 4.38 21.08
N VAL A 53 4.78 4.98 20.53
CA VAL A 53 5.34 4.57 19.25
C VAL A 53 5.83 3.12 19.32
N GLY A 54 6.52 2.77 20.41
CA GLY A 54 7.00 1.42 20.64
C GLY A 54 5.87 0.39 20.71
N THR A 55 4.76 0.75 21.36
CA THR A 55 3.58 -0.12 21.44
C THR A 55 2.98 -0.36 20.06
N ILE A 56 2.87 0.69 19.25
CA ILE A 56 2.37 0.57 17.89
C ILE A 56 3.27 -0.34 17.06
N ARG A 57 4.60 -0.15 17.16
CA ARG A 57 5.55 -1.00 16.43
C ARG A 57 5.39 -2.46 16.79
N LYS A 58 5.23 -2.74 18.08
CA LYS A 58 5.09 -4.10 18.55
C LYS A 58 3.83 -4.75 18.00
N ILE A 59 2.71 -4.03 18.00
CA ILE A 59 1.46 -4.54 17.45
C ILE A 59 1.60 -4.82 15.97
N LEU A 60 2.26 -3.94 15.22
CA LEU A 60 2.47 -4.13 13.79
C LEU A 60 3.32 -5.36 13.51
N GLU A 61 4.37 -5.57 14.29
CA GLU A 61 5.25 -6.73 14.09
C GLU A 61 4.54 -8.04 14.38
N GLU A 62 3.66 -8.06 15.38
CA GLU A 62 2.99 -9.29 15.78
C GLU A 62 1.77 -9.65 14.93
N ASP A 63 0.99 -8.65 14.54
CA ASP A 63 -0.32 -8.89 13.95
C ASP A 63 -0.45 -8.53 12.48
N TYR A 64 0.48 -7.79 11.92
CA TYR A 64 0.32 -7.26 10.57
C TYR A 64 1.55 -7.48 9.71
N MET A 65 1.30 -7.66 8.42
CA MET A 65 2.34 -7.70 7.43
C MET A 65 2.24 -6.39 6.65
N VAL A 66 3.29 -5.58 6.70
CA VAL A 66 3.26 -4.24 6.11
C VAL A 66 4.54 -3.94 5.33
N GLU A 67 4.49 -2.88 4.54
CA GLU A 67 5.62 -2.35 3.79
C GLU A 67 6.38 -3.41 3.01
N GLY A 68 7.69 -3.52 3.22
CA GLY A 68 8.52 -4.43 2.43
C GLY A 68 8.05 -5.88 2.44
N ASP A 69 7.64 -6.38 3.59
CA ASP A 69 7.17 -7.76 3.70
C ASP A 69 5.88 -7.98 2.91
N LEU A 70 4.96 -7.02 2.99
CA LEU A 70 3.71 -7.11 2.24
C LEU A 70 3.97 -6.98 0.74
N ARG A 71 4.85 -6.05 0.35
CA ARG A 71 5.19 -5.88 -1.06
C ARG A 71 5.82 -7.14 -1.63
N ARG A 72 6.67 -7.78 -0.84
CA ARG A 72 7.29 -9.04 -1.24
C ARG A 72 6.24 -10.13 -1.42
N GLU A 73 5.30 -10.24 -0.49
CA GLU A 73 4.25 -11.25 -0.59
C GLU A 73 3.39 -11.05 -1.84
N VAL A 74 2.98 -9.82 -2.09
CA VAL A 74 2.17 -9.50 -3.28
C VAL A 74 2.95 -9.86 -4.55
N SER A 75 4.23 -9.50 -4.60
CA SER A 75 5.07 -9.80 -5.76
C SER A 75 5.22 -11.30 -5.96
N LEU A 76 5.41 -12.06 -4.88
CA LEU A 76 5.53 -13.51 -4.96
C LEU A 76 4.22 -14.15 -5.41
N ASN A 77 3.10 -13.64 -4.96
CA ASN A 77 1.80 -14.16 -5.36
C ASN A 77 1.55 -13.91 -6.85
N ILE A 78 1.92 -12.74 -7.35
CA ILE A 78 1.80 -12.43 -8.77
C ILE A 78 2.71 -13.33 -9.59
N LYS A 79 3.96 -13.50 -9.13
CA LYS A 79 4.91 -14.37 -9.80
C LYS A 79 4.39 -15.80 -9.88
N ARG A 80 3.79 -16.28 -8.79
CA ARG A 80 3.22 -17.62 -8.76
C ARG A 80 2.11 -17.75 -9.80
N LEU A 81 1.24 -16.75 -9.90
CA LEU A 81 0.17 -16.77 -10.90
C LEU A 81 0.75 -16.85 -12.33
N MET A 82 1.82 -16.11 -12.58
CA MET A 82 2.48 -16.14 -13.88
C MET A 82 3.11 -17.49 -14.17
N GLU A 83 3.72 -18.12 -13.17
CA GLU A 83 4.36 -19.42 -13.32
C GLU A 83 3.34 -20.53 -13.58
N ILE A 84 2.19 -20.46 -12.94
CA ILE A 84 1.12 -21.43 -13.13
C ILE A 84 0.53 -21.29 -14.54
N GLY A 85 0.60 -20.09 -15.11
CA GLY A 85 0.07 -19.84 -16.43
C GLY A 85 -1.44 -19.70 -16.49
N CYS A 86 -2.06 -19.36 -15.35
CA CYS A 86 -3.50 -19.14 -15.33
C CYS A 86 -3.85 -17.81 -16.00
N TYR A 87 -5.13 -17.58 -16.25
CA TYR A 87 -5.57 -16.36 -16.92
C TYR A 87 -5.08 -15.10 -16.20
N ARG A 88 -5.23 -15.04 -14.86
CA ARG A 88 -4.78 -13.88 -14.10
C ARG A 88 -3.27 -13.65 -14.25
N GLY A 89 -2.50 -14.71 -14.24
CA GLY A 89 -1.06 -14.61 -14.42
C GLY A 89 -0.68 -14.07 -15.79
N ILE A 90 -1.38 -14.50 -16.82
CA ILE A 90 -1.14 -14.01 -18.17
C ILE A 90 -1.45 -12.52 -18.25
N ARG A 91 -2.55 -12.07 -17.60
CA ARG A 91 -2.90 -10.65 -17.59
C ARG A 91 -1.84 -9.84 -16.88
N HIS A 92 -1.29 -10.34 -15.77
CA HIS A 92 -0.18 -9.65 -15.08
C HIS A 92 1.07 -9.58 -15.95
N ARG A 93 1.37 -10.66 -16.65
CA ARG A 93 2.54 -10.72 -17.52
C ARG A 93 2.46 -9.68 -18.63
N ARG A 94 1.26 -9.47 -19.16
CA ARG A 94 1.03 -8.51 -20.24
C ARG A 94 0.75 -7.10 -19.76
N GLY A 95 0.68 -6.89 -18.43
CA GLY A 95 0.36 -5.57 -17.89
C GLY A 95 -1.06 -5.12 -18.16
N LEU A 96 -1.98 -6.07 -18.21
CA LEU A 96 -3.39 -5.78 -18.48
C LEU A 96 -4.25 -5.97 -17.24
N PRO A 97 -5.45 -5.36 -17.19
CA PRO A 97 -6.35 -5.56 -16.06
C PRO A 97 -6.70 -7.03 -15.86
N VAL A 98 -6.77 -7.47 -14.61
CA VAL A 98 -6.98 -8.88 -14.26
C VAL A 98 -8.41 -9.23 -13.94
N ARG A 99 -9.26 -8.25 -13.71
CA ARG A 99 -10.64 -8.48 -13.27
C ARG A 99 -11.69 -8.29 -14.35
N GLY A 100 -11.35 -8.62 -15.59
CA GLY A 100 -12.31 -8.58 -16.67
C GLY A 100 -12.67 -7.19 -17.18
N GLN A 101 -11.87 -6.20 -16.83
CA GLN A 101 -12.13 -4.83 -17.26
C GLN A 101 -11.81 -4.66 -18.74
N GLY A 102 -12.59 -3.81 -19.40
CA GLY A 102 -12.34 -3.53 -20.81
C GLY A 102 -11.02 -2.82 -21.01
N THR A 103 -10.36 -3.12 -22.11
CA THR A 103 -9.03 -2.54 -22.39
C THR A 103 -9.06 -1.58 -23.57
N LYS A 104 -10.13 -1.56 -24.32
CA LYS A 104 -10.22 -0.74 -25.53
C LYS A 104 -10.24 0.76 -25.22
N THR A 105 -11.01 1.15 -24.21
CA THR A 105 -11.17 2.57 -23.88
C THR A 105 -10.59 2.95 -22.55
N ASN A 106 -10.53 2.00 -21.62
CA ASN A 106 -10.09 2.29 -20.25
C ASN A 106 -8.83 1.49 -19.91
N ALA A 107 -8.65 1.16 -18.65
CA ALA A 107 -7.50 0.40 -18.16
C ALA A 107 -6.22 1.24 -18.07
N ARG A 108 -6.40 2.54 -17.78
CA ARG A 108 -5.24 3.44 -17.70
C ARG A 108 -4.31 3.13 -16.54
N THR A 109 -4.85 2.62 -15.43
CA THR A 109 -4.05 2.31 -14.27
C THR A 109 -2.97 1.27 -14.59
N ARG A 110 -3.33 0.26 -15.36
CA ARG A 110 -2.40 -0.80 -15.74
C ARG A 110 -1.57 -0.44 -16.98
N LYS A 111 -2.23 0.18 -17.95
CA LYS A 111 -1.56 0.50 -19.22
C LYS A 111 -0.82 1.83 -19.20
N GLY A 112 -1.09 2.63 -18.19
CA GLY A 112 -0.48 3.95 -18.10
C GLY A 112 -1.24 5.00 -18.88
N PRO A 113 -0.70 6.21 -18.95
CA PRO A 113 -1.34 7.29 -19.67
C PRO A 113 -1.57 6.92 -21.13
N LYS A 114 -2.61 7.53 -21.69
CA LYS A 114 -2.95 7.28 -23.06
C LYS A 114 -1.81 7.70 -24.00
N LYS A 115 -1.41 6.79 -24.86
CA LYS A 115 -0.37 7.08 -25.84
C LYS A 115 -1.00 7.15 -27.20
N THR A 116 -0.92 8.29 -27.85
CA THR A 116 -1.40 8.36 -29.21
C THR A 116 -0.37 7.72 -30.10
N VAL A 117 -0.81 7.16 -31.17
CA VAL A 117 0.08 6.63 -32.19
C VAL A 117 0.69 7.88 -32.73
N GLY A 118 1.86 8.07 -32.53
CA GLY A 118 2.45 9.30 -32.79
C GLY A 118 2.36 9.68 -34.19
N ARG A 119 1.98 10.91 -34.43
CA ARG A 119 2.26 11.48 -35.63
C ARG A 119 3.71 11.37 -35.67
N LYS A 120 4.15 10.69 -36.65
CA LYS A 120 5.53 10.49 -36.71
C LYS A 120 6.17 11.75 -36.60
N LYS A 121 7.12 11.80 -35.76
CA LYS A 121 7.83 12.98 -35.68
C LYS A 121 8.23 13.34 -36.99
N LYS A 122 7.99 14.51 -37.38
CA LYS A 122 8.46 14.92 -38.62
C LYS A 122 9.89 15.00 -38.50
N LYS A 123 10.56 14.32 -39.24
CA LYS A 123 11.98 14.33 -39.09
C LYS A 123 12.57 15.48 -39.81
#